data_35885266ebe20d759094074a3a459a08
#
_entry.id   35885266ebe20d759094074a3a459a08
#
_cell.length_a   1.000
_cell.length_b   1.000
_cell.length_c   1.000
_cell.angle_alpha   90.00
_cell.angle_beta   90.00
_cell.angle_gamma   90.00
#
_symmetry.space_group_name_H-M   'P 1'
#
loop_
_entity.id
_entity.type
_entity.pdbx_description
1 polymer ?
#
loop_
_entity_poly.entity_id
_entity_poly.type
_entity_poly.pdbx_seq_one_letter_code
_entity_poly.pdbx_strand_id
1 'polypeptide(L)'
;MIFQASFYKSKKLLLIEDCEPVRASIKGMLQQIGFDDITAVADAMQAVSPAKRHSFDFILADFNLGDGKDALQLFNELSALGAIKTACCFVLMSTEPQRLPVFGVLQGTPDHFVLKPFSYVELEKRLAKAWQNRTALRKVYQAIKQTDLASALLELDEAIKAGSANALQALRLKGELLLAQGEYNAAAQLYSKIQQQRDFSWARLGAAVTMVKLQQWADAEQALLQLAEQDDIRPEAVEWLARCYLLQADLVKAQEQLTELLKLQPTHIAAHYALADVLQLNGQQEDSSRYLQKLIQQFRFSAFDAPECYLQLSRVLLEQAQHAELGAFTAALKKSSEALASMPQKLTTDVIEPELAVLRARISLLQGNVADAKQQLNLITVATKPVHVAAEQDKARLAFALGDTKQAEAHLAVLKSADFAADDLSGCCQRLLAKQAVLRETELRAQLRDLNQAGMDAVQKGNVKVALVKLRQAFLLMPCNAGLALNLLQVLSQLPAHKALLPLAKAVLSALENTSVTSANQQRLAQLLPQLPELYLD
;
A
#
# COMPACT_ATOMS: atom_id res chain seq x y z
N MET A 1 12.14 33.88 -28.05
CA MET A 1 11.68 33.88 -26.65
C MET A 1 10.19 34.14 -26.62
N ILE A 2 9.43 33.40 -25.84
CA ILE A 2 7.97 33.57 -25.67
C ILE A 2 7.69 34.75 -24.72
N PHE A 3 8.53 34.89 -23.70
CA PHE A 3 8.53 36.06 -22.80
C PHE A 3 9.81 36.87 -22.97
N GLN A 4 9.75 38.16 -22.62
CA GLN A 4 10.97 38.98 -22.59
C GLN A 4 11.87 38.54 -21.42
N ALA A 5 13.20 38.70 -21.56
CA ALA A 5 14.15 38.34 -20.51
C ALA A 5 13.86 39.04 -19.16
N SER A 6 13.29 40.25 -19.19
CA SER A 6 12.85 40.95 -17.98
C SER A 6 11.80 40.22 -17.17
N PHE A 7 10.97 39.37 -17.81
CA PHE A 7 10.01 38.51 -17.10
C PHE A 7 10.73 37.50 -16.23
N TYR A 8 11.72 36.77 -16.80
CA TYR A 8 12.43 35.73 -16.07
C TYR A 8 13.31 36.28 -14.94
N LYS A 9 13.85 37.51 -15.09
CA LYS A 9 14.64 38.18 -14.04
C LYS A 9 13.91 38.34 -12.71
N SER A 10 12.60 38.52 -12.76
CA SER A 10 11.76 38.66 -11.56
C SER A 10 11.34 37.33 -10.92
N LYS A 11 11.72 36.21 -11.51
CA LYS A 11 11.26 34.87 -11.13
C LYS A 11 12.33 34.11 -10.35
N LYS A 12 11.90 33.37 -9.31
CA LYS A 12 12.74 32.49 -8.51
C LYS A 12 12.59 31.07 -8.99
N LEU A 13 13.72 30.39 -9.23
CA LEU A 13 13.73 29.03 -9.73
C LEU A 13 14.57 28.12 -8.80
N LEU A 14 13.99 26.96 -8.45
CA LEU A 14 14.69 25.87 -7.79
C LEU A 14 15.03 24.80 -8.85
N LEU A 15 16.33 24.55 -9.04
CA LEU A 15 16.86 23.50 -9.91
C LEU A 15 17.33 22.31 -9.07
N ILE A 16 16.86 21.11 -9.40
CA ILE A 16 17.20 19.87 -8.69
C ILE A 16 17.72 18.86 -9.72
N GLU A 17 18.99 18.53 -9.62
CA GLU A 17 19.70 17.65 -10.57
C GLU A 17 20.89 17.02 -9.86
N ASP A 18 21.01 15.71 -9.85
CA ASP A 18 22.05 14.97 -9.10
C ASP A 18 23.44 15.09 -9.77
N CYS A 19 23.48 15.06 -11.09
CA CYS A 19 24.73 15.14 -11.84
C CYS A 19 25.26 16.59 -11.93
N GLU A 20 26.36 16.88 -11.23
CA GLU A 20 26.93 18.22 -11.17
C GLU A 20 27.23 18.87 -12.53
N PRO A 21 27.85 18.20 -13.53
CA PRO A 21 28.07 18.77 -14.86
C PRO A 21 26.76 19.13 -15.57
N VAL A 22 25.73 18.28 -15.44
CA VAL A 22 24.41 18.52 -16.03
C VAL A 22 23.71 19.69 -15.33
N ARG A 23 23.76 19.73 -13.99
CA ARG A 23 23.22 20.83 -13.17
C ARG A 23 23.85 22.17 -13.55
N ALA A 24 25.17 22.21 -13.72
CA ALA A 24 25.88 23.42 -14.17
C ALA A 24 25.46 23.86 -15.57
N SER A 25 25.34 22.92 -16.52
CA SER A 25 24.89 23.16 -17.89
C SER A 25 23.46 23.74 -17.91
N ILE A 26 22.51 23.09 -17.20
CA ILE A 26 21.12 23.55 -17.13
C ILE A 26 21.03 24.94 -16.46
N LYS A 27 21.81 25.18 -15.39
CA LYS A 27 21.90 26.50 -14.77
C LYS A 27 22.37 27.57 -15.76
N GLY A 28 23.35 27.26 -16.60
CA GLY A 28 23.82 28.16 -17.67
C GLY A 28 22.73 28.45 -18.70
N MET A 29 21.94 27.43 -19.12
CA MET A 29 20.80 27.61 -20.02
C MET A 29 19.72 28.51 -19.38
N LEU A 30 19.41 28.34 -18.10
CA LEU A 30 18.44 29.14 -17.36
C LEU A 30 18.89 30.61 -17.24
N GLN A 31 20.18 30.86 -17.01
CA GLN A 31 20.76 32.20 -17.04
C GLN A 31 20.66 32.84 -18.43
N GLN A 32 20.88 32.06 -19.49
CA GLN A 32 20.74 32.51 -20.88
C GLN A 32 19.27 32.84 -21.22
N ILE A 33 18.28 32.13 -20.64
CA ILE A 33 16.85 32.46 -20.72
C ILE A 33 16.53 33.78 -20.00
N GLY A 34 17.28 34.10 -18.95
CA GLY A 34 17.14 35.37 -18.21
C GLY A 34 16.82 35.22 -16.72
N PHE A 35 16.94 34.03 -16.13
CA PHE A 35 16.77 33.90 -14.69
C PHE A 35 18.02 34.37 -13.94
N ASP A 36 17.83 35.27 -12.97
CA ASP A 36 18.90 35.80 -12.09
C ASP A 36 18.91 35.04 -10.74
N ASP A 37 17.74 34.66 -10.20
CA ASP A 37 17.60 33.98 -8.89
C ASP A 37 17.36 32.48 -9.09
N ILE A 38 18.47 31.71 -9.11
CA ILE A 38 18.47 30.27 -9.30
C ILE A 38 19.13 29.58 -8.09
N THR A 39 18.31 28.90 -7.30
CA THR A 39 18.79 27.98 -6.26
C THR A 39 18.98 26.60 -6.86
N ALA A 40 20.21 26.05 -6.85
CA ALA A 40 20.51 24.74 -7.41
C ALA A 40 20.94 23.77 -6.30
N VAL A 41 20.35 22.58 -6.27
CA VAL A 41 20.60 21.52 -5.28
C VAL A 41 20.80 20.17 -5.96
N ALA A 42 21.46 19.24 -5.29
CA ALA A 42 21.84 17.96 -5.88
C ALA A 42 20.75 16.87 -5.75
N ASP A 43 19.94 16.91 -4.71
CA ASP A 43 18.99 15.84 -4.40
C ASP A 43 17.69 16.36 -3.78
N ALA A 44 16.73 15.45 -3.65
CA ALA A 44 15.42 15.74 -3.10
C ALA A 44 15.47 16.22 -1.64
N MET A 45 16.38 15.69 -0.83
CA MET A 45 16.50 16.07 0.60
C MET A 45 16.98 17.51 0.73
N GLN A 46 17.96 17.91 -0.07
CA GLN A 46 18.46 19.28 -0.11
C GLN A 46 17.40 20.27 -0.63
N ALA A 47 16.47 19.83 -1.48
CA ALA A 47 15.41 20.66 -2.02
C ALA A 47 14.34 21.06 -1.00
N VAL A 48 14.05 20.23 0.00
CA VAL A 48 12.97 20.45 0.97
C VAL A 48 13.19 21.72 1.80
N SER A 49 14.41 21.95 2.28
CA SER A 49 14.71 23.13 3.13
C SER A 49 14.55 24.47 2.40
N PRO A 50 15.12 24.68 1.19
CA PRO A 50 14.87 25.88 0.40
C PRO A 50 13.40 26.05 0.04
N ALA A 51 12.71 24.96 -0.37
CA ALA A 51 11.30 25.03 -0.75
C ALA A 51 10.37 25.46 0.41
N LYS A 52 10.72 25.12 1.66
CA LYS A 52 10.00 25.58 2.85
C LYS A 52 10.29 27.05 3.20
N ARG A 53 11.52 27.49 2.99
CA ARG A 53 11.97 28.84 3.40
C ARG A 53 11.65 29.92 2.37
N HIS A 54 11.67 29.55 1.09
CA HIS A 54 11.49 30.49 -0.03
C HIS A 54 10.31 30.09 -0.89
N SER A 55 9.65 31.05 -1.49
CA SER A 55 8.66 30.79 -2.53
C SER A 55 9.32 30.81 -3.88
N PHE A 56 9.22 29.73 -4.62
CA PHE A 56 9.66 29.63 -5.99
C PHE A 56 8.51 29.81 -6.96
N ASP A 57 8.79 30.44 -8.10
CA ASP A 57 7.88 30.53 -9.24
C ASP A 57 7.98 29.29 -10.12
N PHE A 58 9.18 28.70 -10.18
CA PHE A 58 9.46 27.47 -10.92
C PHE A 58 10.26 26.50 -10.05
N ILE A 59 9.91 25.23 -10.15
CA ILE A 59 10.72 24.11 -9.66
C ILE A 59 11.00 23.23 -10.87
N LEU A 60 12.27 23.03 -11.19
CA LEU A 60 12.74 22.21 -12.29
C LEU A 60 13.53 21.04 -11.71
N ALA A 61 13.01 19.82 -11.81
CA ALA A 61 13.59 18.64 -11.18
C ALA A 61 13.88 17.54 -12.20
N ASP A 62 15.06 16.93 -12.11
CA ASP A 62 15.30 15.68 -12.78
C ASP A 62 14.41 14.59 -12.20
N PHE A 63 13.88 13.72 -13.04
CA PHE A 63 13.04 12.62 -12.61
C PHE A 63 13.80 11.67 -11.68
N ASN A 64 15.02 11.33 -12.06
CA ASN A 64 15.89 10.47 -11.28
C ASN A 64 16.91 11.32 -10.49
N LEU A 65 16.76 11.38 -9.19
CA LEU A 65 17.59 12.19 -8.28
C LEU A 65 18.63 11.36 -7.50
N GLY A 66 19.05 10.23 -8.08
CA GLY A 66 20.04 9.34 -7.47
C GLY A 66 19.48 8.50 -6.32
N ASP A 67 20.34 8.19 -5.34
CA ASP A 67 19.96 7.40 -4.16
C ASP A 67 19.02 8.21 -3.24
N GLY A 68 17.72 7.98 -3.32
CA GLY A 68 16.76 8.68 -2.48
C GLY A 68 15.38 8.77 -3.11
N LYS A 69 14.69 9.89 -2.87
CA LYS A 69 13.38 10.16 -3.44
C LYS A 69 13.51 10.61 -4.90
N ASP A 70 12.62 10.09 -5.77
CA ASP A 70 12.45 10.64 -7.11
C ASP A 70 11.71 11.99 -7.10
N ALA A 71 11.63 12.63 -8.27
CA ALA A 71 11.01 13.95 -8.36
C ALA A 71 9.49 13.93 -8.14
N LEU A 72 8.79 12.81 -8.39
CA LEU A 72 7.36 12.69 -8.09
C LEU A 72 7.12 12.55 -6.59
N GLN A 73 7.95 11.77 -5.90
CA GLN A 73 7.91 11.65 -4.45
C GLN A 73 8.22 13.00 -3.78
N LEU A 74 9.22 13.73 -4.30
CA LEU A 74 9.52 15.09 -3.85
C LEU A 74 8.35 16.04 -4.09
N PHE A 75 7.73 15.99 -5.27
CA PHE A 75 6.54 16.78 -5.59
C PHE A 75 5.41 16.54 -4.60
N ASN A 76 5.12 15.26 -4.31
CA ASN A 76 4.07 14.86 -3.36
C ASN A 76 4.41 15.35 -1.94
N GLU A 77 5.66 15.21 -1.49
CA GLU A 77 6.11 15.72 -0.20
C GLU A 77 5.98 17.24 -0.10
N LEU A 78 6.47 17.97 -1.08
CA LEU A 78 6.38 19.44 -1.10
C LEU A 78 4.95 19.94 -1.17
N SER A 79 4.08 19.20 -1.87
CA SER A 79 2.64 19.48 -1.94
C SER A 79 1.97 19.26 -0.59
N ALA A 80 2.22 18.13 0.07
CA ALA A 80 1.72 17.82 1.41
C ALA A 80 2.19 18.83 2.47
N LEU A 81 3.43 19.30 2.36
CA LEU A 81 4.00 20.33 3.23
C LEU A 81 3.48 21.75 2.90
N GLY A 82 2.68 21.93 1.85
CA GLY A 82 2.22 23.24 1.39
C GLY A 82 3.33 24.13 0.83
N ALA A 83 4.51 23.59 0.55
CA ALA A 83 5.68 24.31 0.05
C ALA A 83 5.52 24.74 -1.42
N ILE A 84 4.70 24.02 -2.20
CA ILE A 84 4.35 24.42 -3.57
C ILE A 84 3.19 25.39 -3.53
N LYS A 85 3.48 26.66 -3.90
CA LYS A 85 2.43 27.68 -4.02
C LYS A 85 1.55 27.44 -5.24
N THR A 86 0.31 27.93 -5.19
CA THR A 86 -0.67 27.79 -6.28
C THR A 86 -0.16 28.34 -7.62
N ALA A 87 0.72 29.34 -7.61
CA ALA A 87 1.32 29.93 -8.80
C ALA A 87 2.67 29.29 -9.21
N CYS A 88 3.22 28.36 -8.43
CA CYS A 88 4.48 27.71 -8.73
C CYS A 88 4.28 26.65 -9.81
N CYS A 89 5.13 26.67 -10.84
CA CYS A 89 5.18 25.64 -11.87
C CYS A 89 6.21 24.58 -11.50
N PHE A 90 5.79 23.32 -11.42
CA PHE A 90 6.68 22.19 -11.22
C PHE A 90 6.89 21.46 -12.56
N VAL A 91 8.13 21.44 -13.03
CA VAL A 91 8.50 20.87 -14.33
C VAL A 91 9.50 19.74 -14.13
N LEU A 92 9.20 18.58 -14.73
CA LEU A 92 10.08 17.41 -14.70
C LEU A 92 11.02 17.40 -15.92
N MET A 93 12.24 16.95 -15.70
CA MET A 93 13.19 16.59 -16.74
C MET A 93 13.47 15.09 -16.70
N SER A 94 13.65 14.43 -17.84
CA SER A 94 14.04 13.01 -17.88
C SER A 94 14.73 12.66 -19.20
N THR A 95 15.57 11.63 -19.17
CA THR A 95 16.18 11.02 -20.36
C THR A 95 15.23 10.05 -21.07
N GLU A 96 14.23 9.54 -20.36
CA GLU A 96 13.23 8.64 -20.92
C GLU A 96 11.94 9.41 -21.23
N PRO A 97 11.20 9.04 -22.28
CA PRO A 97 9.91 9.65 -22.60
C PRO A 97 8.87 9.25 -21.56
N GLN A 98 9.02 9.81 -20.35
CA GLN A 98 8.03 9.65 -19.30
C GLN A 98 6.84 10.57 -19.61
N ARG A 99 5.66 10.07 -19.41
CA ARG A 99 4.43 10.82 -19.64
C ARG A 99 3.84 11.23 -18.29
N LEU A 100 3.41 12.48 -18.25
CA LEU A 100 2.58 12.91 -17.12
C LEU A 100 1.34 12.00 -17.09
N PRO A 101 0.94 11.49 -15.91
CA PRO A 101 -0.26 10.70 -15.78
C PRO A 101 -1.42 11.41 -16.47
N VAL A 102 -2.21 10.67 -17.23
CA VAL A 102 -3.39 11.22 -17.92
C VAL A 102 -4.44 11.66 -16.89
N PHE A 103 -4.48 11.00 -15.74
CA PHE A 103 -5.30 11.36 -14.58
C PHE A 103 -4.43 11.64 -13.37
N GLY A 104 -4.89 12.57 -12.52
CA GLY A 104 -4.21 12.89 -11.26
C GLY A 104 -3.88 14.36 -11.06
N VAL A 105 -4.41 15.25 -11.91
CA VAL A 105 -4.22 16.70 -11.72
C VAL A 105 -4.75 17.16 -10.37
N LEU A 106 -5.81 16.51 -9.84
CA LEU A 106 -6.37 16.77 -8.52
C LEU A 106 -5.48 16.27 -7.38
N GLN A 107 -4.75 15.19 -7.59
CA GLN A 107 -3.77 14.67 -6.62
C GLN A 107 -2.46 15.47 -6.66
N GLY A 108 -2.38 16.44 -7.60
CA GLY A 108 -1.20 17.23 -7.86
C GLY A 108 -0.26 16.50 -8.81
N THR A 109 -0.27 16.89 -10.08
CA THR A 109 0.74 16.44 -11.07
C THR A 109 1.64 17.60 -11.42
N PRO A 110 2.91 17.31 -11.80
CA PRO A 110 3.78 18.31 -12.40
C PRO A 110 3.14 18.99 -13.61
N ASP A 111 3.43 20.26 -13.81
CA ASP A 111 2.77 21.09 -14.84
C ASP A 111 3.25 20.78 -16.25
N HIS A 112 4.48 20.30 -16.37
CA HIS A 112 5.09 19.97 -17.66
C HIS A 112 6.25 18.99 -17.51
N PHE A 113 6.64 18.44 -18.66
CA PHE A 113 7.73 17.51 -18.80
C PHE A 113 8.69 17.95 -19.92
N VAL A 114 10.00 17.79 -19.71
CA VAL A 114 11.05 18.11 -20.71
C VAL A 114 11.94 16.90 -20.91
N LEU A 115 12.04 16.42 -22.15
CA LEU A 115 12.90 15.28 -22.49
C LEU A 115 14.34 15.75 -22.72
N LYS A 116 15.29 15.15 -22.04
CA LYS A 116 16.73 15.33 -22.26
C LYS A 116 17.19 14.49 -23.48
N PRO A 117 18.10 14.99 -24.34
CA PRO A 117 18.72 16.32 -24.30
C PRO A 117 17.82 17.41 -24.90
N PHE A 118 17.89 18.62 -24.37
CA PHE A 118 17.15 19.79 -24.83
C PHE A 118 18.05 21.03 -25.00
N SER A 119 17.63 21.93 -25.86
CA SER A 119 18.23 23.26 -25.98
C SER A 119 17.61 24.27 -25.01
N TYR A 120 18.30 25.40 -24.78
CA TYR A 120 17.74 26.47 -23.97
C TYR A 120 16.42 27.03 -24.57
N VAL A 121 16.28 27.03 -25.90
CA VAL A 121 15.06 27.47 -26.59
C VAL A 121 13.90 26.51 -26.32
N GLU A 122 14.15 25.22 -26.32
CA GLU A 122 13.11 24.25 -26.00
C GLU A 122 12.73 24.29 -24.52
N LEU A 123 13.71 24.39 -23.63
CA LEU A 123 13.47 24.58 -22.20
C LEU A 123 12.61 25.81 -21.95
N GLU A 124 12.94 26.96 -22.55
CA GLU A 124 12.15 28.20 -22.45
C GLU A 124 10.71 27.99 -22.90
N LYS A 125 10.50 27.34 -24.07
CA LYS A 125 9.15 27.04 -24.57
C LYS A 125 8.32 26.24 -23.57
N ARG A 126 8.92 25.24 -22.93
CA ARG A 126 8.25 24.37 -21.95
C ARG A 126 7.93 25.14 -20.66
N LEU A 127 8.87 25.91 -20.12
CA LEU A 127 8.66 26.75 -18.94
C LEU A 127 7.59 27.82 -19.20
N ALA A 128 7.65 28.47 -20.36
CA ALA A 128 6.64 29.45 -20.74
C ALA A 128 5.24 28.84 -20.86
N LYS A 129 5.12 27.66 -21.46
CA LYS A 129 3.85 26.94 -21.59
C LYS A 129 3.30 26.53 -20.23
N ALA A 130 4.14 26.00 -19.34
CA ALA A 130 3.76 25.65 -17.97
C ALA A 130 3.22 26.88 -17.22
N TRP A 131 3.95 28.01 -17.31
CA TRP A 131 3.53 29.28 -16.69
C TRP A 131 2.19 29.80 -17.23
N GLN A 132 2.02 29.82 -18.56
CA GLN A 132 0.77 30.25 -19.18
C GLN A 132 -0.42 29.41 -18.72
N ASN A 133 -0.27 28.07 -18.72
CA ASN A 133 -1.31 27.16 -18.26
C ASN A 133 -1.64 27.39 -16.78
N ARG A 134 -0.60 27.47 -15.92
CA ARG A 134 -0.78 27.66 -14.48
C ARG A 134 -1.41 28.99 -14.13
N THR A 135 -1.00 30.06 -14.83
CA THR A 135 -1.54 31.42 -14.62
C THR A 135 -2.99 31.51 -15.08
N ALA A 136 -3.31 30.93 -16.25
CA ALA A 136 -4.67 30.97 -16.78
C ALA A 136 -5.69 30.21 -15.90
N LEU A 137 -5.24 29.13 -15.25
CA LEU A 137 -6.10 28.31 -14.38
C LEU A 137 -5.83 28.57 -12.87
N ARG A 138 -5.20 29.69 -12.54
CA ARG A 138 -4.78 30.02 -11.16
C ARG A 138 -5.95 29.97 -10.16
N LYS A 139 -7.09 30.52 -10.51
CA LYS A 139 -8.29 30.52 -9.67
C LYS A 139 -8.83 29.10 -9.44
N VAL A 140 -8.80 28.28 -10.49
CA VAL A 140 -9.17 26.86 -10.41
C VAL A 140 -8.28 26.12 -9.41
N TYR A 141 -6.96 26.23 -9.55
CA TYR A 141 -6.02 25.59 -8.62
C TYR A 141 -6.14 26.13 -7.18
N GLN A 142 -6.50 27.39 -7.03
CA GLN A 142 -6.76 27.99 -5.72
C GLN A 142 -8.02 27.41 -5.08
N ALA A 143 -9.10 27.26 -5.83
CA ALA A 143 -10.34 26.65 -5.36
C ALA A 143 -10.13 25.16 -5.02
N ILE A 144 -9.40 24.40 -5.85
CA ILE A 144 -9.03 22.99 -5.55
C ILE A 144 -8.24 22.91 -4.24
N LYS A 145 -7.26 23.79 -4.02
CA LYS A 145 -6.47 23.81 -2.78
C LYS A 145 -7.32 24.11 -1.54
N GLN A 146 -8.40 24.87 -1.71
CA GLN A 146 -9.37 25.18 -0.65
C GLN A 146 -10.47 24.11 -0.51
N THR A 147 -10.37 23.01 -1.28
CA THR A 147 -11.42 21.95 -1.36
C THR A 147 -12.79 22.47 -1.82
N ASP A 148 -12.83 23.65 -2.41
CA ASP A 148 -14.03 24.22 -3.01
C ASP A 148 -14.16 23.79 -4.49
N LEU A 149 -14.58 22.55 -4.67
CA LEU A 149 -14.69 21.95 -6.00
C LEU A 149 -15.81 22.58 -6.84
N ALA A 150 -16.85 23.14 -6.20
CA ALA A 150 -17.93 23.82 -6.89
C ALA A 150 -17.43 25.12 -7.57
N SER A 151 -16.71 25.95 -6.83
CA SER A 151 -16.07 27.16 -7.40
C SER A 151 -15.05 26.79 -8.48
N ALA A 152 -14.29 25.69 -8.29
CA ALA A 152 -13.35 25.22 -9.31
C ALA A 152 -14.04 24.88 -10.63
N LEU A 153 -15.21 24.23 -10.59
CA LEU A 153 -16.00 23.89 -11.79
C LEU A 153 -16.52 25.15 -12.49
N LEU A 154 -16.99 26.15 -11.74
CA LEU A 154 -17.47 27.41 -12.32
C LEU A 154 -16.34 28.15 -13.05
N GLU A 155 -15.16 28.29 -12.43
CA GLU A 155 -13.99 28.93 -13.04
C GLU A 155 -13.50 28.17 -14.29
N LEU A 156 -13.62 26.80 -14.30
CA LEU A 156 -13.33 25.99 -15.48
C LEU A 156 -14.33 26.26 -16.60
N ASP A 157 -15.62 26.38 -16.30
CA ASP A 157 -16.64 26.68 -17.29
C ASP A 157 -16.43 28.05 -17.92
N GLU A 158 -16.01 29.05 -17.15
CA GLU A 158 -15.64 30.37 -17.66
C GLU A 158 -14.40 30.30 -18.57
N ALA A 159 -13.37 29.55 -18.17
CA ALA A 159 -12.15 29.38 -18.96
C ALA A 159 -12.43 28.64 -20.30
N ILE A 160 -13.33 27.66 -20.30
CA ILE A 160 -13.75 26.92 -21.50
C ILE A 160 -14.57 27.83 -22.43
N LYS A 161 -15.52 28.60 -21.90
CA LYS A 161 -16.35 29.54 -22.67
C LYS A 161 -15.52 30.64 -23.31
N ALA A 162 -14.48 31.12 -22.63
CA ALA A 162 -13.57 32.14 -23.14
C ALA A 162 -12.76 31.68 -24.36
N GLY A 163 -12.78 30.38 -24.71
CA GLY A 163 -12.10 29.82 -25.90
C GLY A 163 -10.59 30.03 -25.91
N SER A 164 -9.98 30.16 -24.73
CA SER A 164 -8.56 30.40 -24.57
C SER A 164 -7.70 29.24 -25.08
N ALA A 165 -6.42 29.51 -25.36
CA ALA A 165 -5.44 28.48 -25.72
C ALA A 165 -5.32 27.33 -24.68
N ASN A 166 -5.89 27.51 -23.50
CA ASN A 166 -5.90 26.55 -22.39
C ASN A 166 -7.25 25.83 -22.23
N ALA A 167 -8.22 26.03 -23.14
CA ALA A 167 -9.54 25.39 -23.07
C ALA A 167 -9.44 23.85 -23.01
N LEU A 168 -8.49 23.26 -23.73
CA LEU A 168 -8.25 21.80 -23.69
C LEU A 168 -7.78 21.32 -22.30
N GLN A 169 -6.89 22.07 -21.66
CA GLN A 169 -6.45 21.79 -20.28
C GLN A 169 -7.62 21.96 -19.28
N ALA A 170 -8.43 22.99 -19.47
CA ALA A 170 -9.62 23.21 -18.64
C ALA A 170 -10.66 22.09 -18.79
N LEU A 171 -10.90 21.60 -20.02
CA LEU A 171 -11.78 20.46 -20.28
C LEU A 171 -11.29 19.17 -19.60
N ARG A 172 -9.98 18.90 -19.68
CA ARG A 172 -9.37 17.74 -19.03
C ARG A 172 -9.54 17.83 -17.50
N LEU A 173 -9.19 18.96 -16.92
CA LEU A 173 -9.32 19.18 -15.48
C LEU A 173 -10.77 19.12 -15.01
N LYS A 174 -11.73 19.63 -15.82
CA LYS A 174 -13.16 19.52 -15.53
C LYS A 174 -13.61 18.05 -15.48
N GLY A 175 -13.17 17.21 -16.43
CA GLY A 175 -13.49 15.79 -16.43
C GLY A 175 -12.99 15.07 -15.17
N GLU A 176 -11.75 15.35 -14.75
CA GLU A 176 -11.18 14.79 -13.52
C GLU A 176 -11.93 15.26 -12.27
N LEU A 177 -12.31 16.53 -12.20
CA LEU A 177 -13.09 17.09 -11.09
C LEU A 177 -14.48 16.43 -10.99
N LEU A 178 -15.18 16.27 -12.10
CA LEU A 178 -16.47 15.59 -12.12
C LEU A 178 -16.38 14.14 -11.63
N LEU A 179 -15.33 13.41 -12.04
CA LEU A 179 -15.08 12.06 -11.55
C LEU A 179 -14.81 12.03 -10.04
N ALA A 180 -14.04 12.98 -9.53
CA ALA A 180 -13.72 13.07 -8.10
C ALA A 180 -14.93 13.46 -7.24
N GLN A 181 -15.87 14.23 -7.79
CA GLN A 181 -17.12 14.58 -7.12
C GLN A 181 -18.18 13.48 -7.19
N GLY A 182 -17.94 12.39 -7.94
CA GLY A 182 -18.93 11.35 -8.18
C GLY A 182 -19.99 11.71 -9.24
N GLU A 183 -19.82 12.83 -9.95
CA GLU A 183 -20.71 13.30 -11.01
C GLU A 183 -20.47 12.54 -12.33
N TYR A 184 -20.57 11.20 -12.26
CA TYR A 184 -20.17 10.30 -13.35
C TYR A 184 -20.97 10.52 -14.64
N ASN A 185 -22.27 10.82 -14.53
CA ASN A 185 -23.09 11.08 -15.71
C ASN A 185 -22.69 12.37 -16.43
N ALA A 186 -22.33 13.43 -15.68
CA ALA A 186 -21.83 14.65 -16.24
C ALA A 186 -20.44 14.45 -16.89
N ALA A 187 -19.58 13.65 -16.26
CA ALA A 187 -18.29 13.27 -16.83
C ALA A 187 -18.46 12.50 -18.15
N ALA A 188 -19.36 11.51 -18.21
CA ALA A 188 -19.67 10.74 -19.42
C ALA A 188 -20.10 11.66 -20.57
N GLN A 189 -21.03 12.60 -20.31
CA GLN A 189 -21.47 13.58 -21.31
C GLN A 189 -20.33 14.48 -21.78
N LEU A 190 -19.48 14.93 -20.88
CA LEU A 190 -18.32 15.76 -21.21
C LEU A 190 -17.36 15.02 -22.14
N TYR A 191 -16.96 13.79 -21.78
CA TYR A 191 -16.02 13.01 -22.58
C TYR A 191 -16.62 12.62 -23.94
N SER A 192 -17.91 12.24 -24.00
CA SER A 192 -18.60 11.97 -25.26
C SER A 192 -18.59 13.20 -26.20
N LYS A 193 -18.90 14.39 -25.66
CA LYS A 193 -18.87 15.64 -26.43
C LYS A 193 -17.48 15.97 -26.95
N ILE A 194 -16.43 15.73 -26.15
CA ILE A 194 -15.04 15.94 -26.59
C ILE A 194 -14.67 14.97 -27.73
N GLN A 195 -15.01 13.70 -27.60
CA GLN A 195 -14.73 12.67 -28.61
C GLN A 195 -15.43 12.93 -29.94
N GLN A 196 -16.65 13.51 -29.93
CA GLN A 196 -17.36 13.92 -31.16
C GLN A 196 -16.64 15.05 -31.91
N GLN A 197 -15.92 15.92 -31.20
CA GLN A 197 -15.17 17.02 -31.81
C GLN A 197 -13.78 16.60 -32.28
N ARG A 198 -13.08 15.84 -31.46
CA ARG A 198 -11.72 15.35 -31.76
C ARG A 198 -11.40 14.13 -30.91
N ASP A 199 -10.76 13.15 -31.54
CA ASP A 199 -10.29 11.94 -30.88
C ASP A 199 -8.98 12.21 -30.10
N PHE A 200 -9.10 12.24 -28.78
CA PHE A 200 -7.98 12.33 -27.86
C PHE A 200 -7.91 11.06 -26.99
N SER A 201 -6.76 10.41 -26.93
CA SER A 201 -6.54 9.21 -26.09
C SER A 201 -6.89 9.44 -24.62
N TRP A 202 -6.56 10.62 -24.05
CA TRP A 202 -6.94 10.98 -22.69
C TRP A 202 -8.45 11.08 -22.47
N ALA A 203 -9.21 11.55 -23.45
CA ALA A 203 -10.67 11.64 -23.34
C ALA A 203 -11.34 10.27 -23.46
N ARG A 204 -10.78 9.38 -24.30
CA ARG A 204 -11.22 7.97 -24.36
C ARG A 204 -10.94 7.25 -23.06
N LEU A 205 -9.75 7.45 -22.47
CA LEU A 205 -9.45 6.90 -21.15
C LEU A 205 -10.41 7.44 -20.09
N GLY A 206 -10.71 8.75 -20.10
CA GLY A 206 -11.69 9.36 -19.19
C GLY A 206 -13.09 8.76 -19.31
N ALA A 207 -13.54 8.51 -20.54
CA ALA A 207 -14.80 7.82 -20.76
C ALA A 207 -14.79 6.39 -20.22
N ALA A 208 -13.72 5.62 -20.48
CA ALA A 208 -13.56 4.25 -19.96
C ALA A 208 -13.52 4.22 -18.42
N VAL A 209 -12.79 5.16 -17.80
CA VAL A 209 -12.78 5.33 -16.34
C VAL A 209 -14.17 5.64 -15.80
N THR A 210 -14.92 6.48 -16.50
CA THR A 210 -16.31 6.80 -16.14
C THR A 210 -17.20 5.55 -16.19
N MET A 211 -17.02 4.70 -17.21
CA MET A 211 -17.72 3.40 -17.30
C MET A 211 -17.38 2.48 -16.13
N VAL A 212 -16.10 2.43 -15.71
CA VAL A 212 -15.70 1.68 -14.49
C VAL A 212 -16.43 2.21 -13.26
N LYS A 213 -16.47 3.54 -13.07
CA LYS A 213 -17.15 4.17 -11.93
C LYS A 213 -18.68 3.97 -11.95
N LEU A 214 -19.27 3.87 -13.13
CA LEU A 214 -20.69 3.52 -13.35
C LEU A 214 -20.97 2.01 -13.29
N GLN A 215 -19.94 1.19 -13.05
CA GLN A 215 -20.03 -0.28 -13.01
C GLN A 215 -20.50 -0.91 -14.34
N GLN A 216 -20.26 -0.25 -15.46
CA GLN A 216 -20.51 -0.75 -16.82
C GLN A 216 -19.31 -1.61 -17.26
N TRP A 217 -19.18 -2.77 -16.62
CA TRP A 217 -17.93 -3.57 -16.66
C TRP A 217 -17.54 -4.03 -18.07
N ALA A 218 -18.50 -4.54 -18.86
CA ALA A 218 -18.22 -5.06 -20.20
C ALA A 218 -17.76 -3.96 -21.17
N ASP A 219 -18.42 -2.81 -21.14
CA ASP A 219 -18.08 -1.66 -21.99
C ASP A 219 -16.74 -1.06 -21.57
N ALA A 220 -16.49 -0.96 -20.25
CA ALA A 220 -15.24 -0.49 -19.69
C ALA A 220 -14.06 -1.40 -20.08
N GLU A 221 -14.23 -2.72 -19.93
CA GLU A 221 -13.21 -3.72 -20.31
C GLU A 221 -12.87 -3.60 -21.79
N GLN A 222 -13.88 -3.56 -22.67
CA GLN A 222 -13.67 -3.44 -24.10
C GLN A 222 -12.95 -2.13 -24.47
N ALA A 223 -13.35 -1.01 -23.91
CA ALA A 223 -12.73 0.29 -24.17
C ALA A 223 -11.28 0.34 -23.67
N LEU A 224 -11.00 -0.19 -22.49
CA LEU A 224 -9.66 -0.23 -21.90
C LEU A 224 -8.73 -1.18 -22.67
N LEU A 225 -9.22 -2.33 -23.14
CA LEU A 225 -8.43 -3.24 -23.97
C LEU A 225 -8.00 -2.58 -25.28
N GLN A 226 -8.91 -1.85 -25.95
CA GLN A 226 -8.56 -1.09 -27.16
C GLN A 226 -7.53 0.02 -26.89
N LEU A 227 -7.58 0.65 -25.72
CA LEU A 227 -6.60 1.66 -25.32
C LEU A 227 -5.25 1.03 -24.95
N ALA A 228 -5.23 -0.17 -24.42
CA ALA A 228 -4.00 -0.91 -24.09
C ALA A 228 -3.19 -1.33 -25.34
N GLU A 229 -3.78 -1.29 -26.52
CA GLU A 229 -3.08 -1.51 -27.80
C GLU A 229 -2.30 -0.26 -28.25
N GLN A 230 -2.52 0.90 -27.64
CA GLN A 230 -1.91 2.18 -28.02
C GLN A 230 -0.74 2.50 -27.09
N ASP A 231 0.47 2.52 -27.62
CA ASP A 231 1.70 2.74 -26.83
C ASP A 231 1.66 4.00 -25.98
N ASP A 232 0.89 5.01 -26.44
CA ASP A 232 0.86 6.30 -25.77
C ASP A 232 0.04 6.34 -24.49
N ILE A 233 -0.84 5.40 -24.25
CA ILE A 233 -1.72 5.35 -23.07
C ILE A 233 -1.80 3.95 -22.46
N ARG A 234 -1.01 3.02 -23.00
CA ARG A 234 -1.01 1.61 -22.60
C ARG A 234 -0.84 1.40 -21.10
N PRO A 235 0.14 2.02 -20.41
CA PRO A 235 0.32 1.79 -18.97
C PRO A 235 -0.91 2.17 -18.15
N GLU A 236 -1.51 3.32 -18.43
CA GLU A 236 -2.70 3.80 -17.72
C GLU A 236 -3.92 2.93 -18.03
N ALA A 237 -4.08 2.48 -19.27
CA ALA A 237 -5.17 1.59 -19.66
C ALA A 237 -5.04 0.22 -18.95
N VAL A 238 -3.82 -0.34 -18.88
CA VAL A 238 -3.55 -1.61 -18.18
C VAL A 238 -3.76 -1.45 -16.68
N GLU A 239 -3.38 -0.33 -16.08
CA GLU A 239 -3.65 -0.04 -14.67
C GLU A 239 -5.15 0.02 -14.38
N TRP A 240 -5.93 0.69 -15.25
CA TRP A 240 -7.39 0.75 -15.09
C TRP A 240 -8.07 -0.58 -15.37
N LEU A 241 -7.53 -1.43 -16.26
CA LEU A 241 -7.97 -2.83 -16.39
C LEU A 241 -7.76 -3.61 -15.10
N ALA A 242 -6.58 -3.49 -14.48
CA ALA A 242 -6.31 -4.13 -13.19
C ALA A 242 -7.30 -3.67 -12.12
N ARG A 243 -7.58 -2.37 -12.01
CA ARG A 243 -8.59 -1.83 -11.09
C ARG A 243 -10.00 -2.34 -11.41
N CYS A 244 -10.37 -2.38 -12.68
CA CYS A 244 -11.67 -2.89 -13.14
C CYS A 244 -11.87 -4.36 -12.69
N TYR A 245 -10.88 -5.21 -12.86
CA TYR A 245 -10.93 -6.61 -12.44
C TYR A 245 -10.90 -6.78 -10.91
N LEU A 246 -10.11 -5.95 -10.20
CA LEU A 246 -10.13 -5.93 -8.73
C LEU A 246 -11.52 -5.57 -8.20
N LEU A 247 -12.19 -4.58 -8.78
CA LEU A 247 -13.54 -4.17 -8.37
C LEU A 247 -14.59 -5.26 -8.62
N GLN A 248 -14.38 -6.10 -9.63
CA GLN A 248 -15.21 -7.27 -9.94
C GLN A 248 -14.81 -8.52 -9.14
N ALA A 249 -13.72 -8.45 -8.36
CA ALA A 249 -13.09 -9.59 -7.68
C ALA A 249 -12.60 -10.70 -8.65
N ASP A 250 -12.33 -10.38 -9.92
CA ASP A 250 -11.66 -11.26 -10.86
C ASP A 250 -10.14 -11.19 -10.64
N LEU A 251 -9.69 -11.95 -9.63
CA LEU A 251 -8.31 -11.89 -9.17
C LEU A 251 -7.31 -12.47 -10.20
N VAL A 252 -7.77 -13.40 -11.06
CA VAL A 252 -6.90 -14.00 -12.10
C VAL A 252 -6.57 -12.96 -13.15
N LYS A 253 -7.58 -12.31 -13.72
CA LYS A 253 -7.36 -11.24 -14.69
C LYS A 253 -6.63 -10.04 -14.08
N ALA A 254 -6.93 -9.68 -12.83
CA ALA A 254 -6.21 -8.62 -12.10
C ALA A 254 -4.71 -8.94 -11.99
N GLN A 255 -4.34 -10.18 -11.65
CA GLN A 255 -2.95 -10.63 -11.58
C GLN A 255 -2.23 -10.51 -12.93
N GLU A 256 -2.91 -10.90 -14.02
CA GLU A 256 -2.36 -10.78 -15.38
C GLU A 256 -2.06 -9.31 -15.73
N GLN A 257 -3.03 -8.41 -15.48
CA GLN A 257 -2.86 -6.99 -15.80
C GLN A 257 -1.79 -6.32 -14.93
N LEU A 258 -1.73 -6.64 -13.62
CA LEU A 258 -0.67 -6.14 -12.75
C LEU A 258 0.72 -6.62 -13.20
N THR A 259 0.82 -7.87 -13.64
CA THR A 259 2.07 -8.43 -14.17
C THR A 259 2.48 -7.71 -15.46
N GLU A 260 1.53 -7.41 -16.35
CA GLU A 260 1.80 -6.64 -17.57
C GLU A 260 2.19 -5.19 -17.26
N LEU A 261 1.49 -4.54 -16.33
CA LEU A 261 1.83 -3.19 -15.87
C LEU A 261 3.27 -3.11 -15.36
N LEU A 262 3.70 -4.10 -14.59
CA LEU A 262 5.07 -4.16 -14.04
C LEU A 262 6.14 -4.46 -15.09
N LYS A 263 5.80 -5.06 -16.23
CA LYS A 263 6.73 -5.13 -17.38
C LYS A 263 6.88 -3.77 -18.05
N LEU A 264 5.79 -2.99 -18.13
CA LEU A 264 5.80 -1.65 -18.71
C LEU A 264 6.44 -0.61 -17.76
N GLN A 265 6.20 -0.75 -16.47
CA GLN A 265 6.67 0.17 -15.42
C GLN A 265 7.25 -0.61 -14.23
N PRO A 266 8.52 -1.07 -14.31
CA PRO A 266 9.14 -1.90 -13.25
C PRO A 266 9.28 -1.22 -11.89
N THR A 267 9.19 0.09 -11.82
CA THR A 267 9.29 0.88 -10.58
C THR A 267 7.93 1.30 -10.01
N HIS A 268 6.82 0.78 -10.55
CA HIS A 268 5.47 1.13 -10.10
C HIS A 268 5.13 0.45 -8.76
N ILE A 269 5.48 1.08 -7.66
CA ILE A 269 5.39 0.51 -6.30
C ILE A 269 3.99 0.06 -5.92
N ALA A 270 2.95 0.87 -6.22
CA ALA A 270 1.57 0.49 -5.92
C ALA A 270 1.13 -0.78 -6.64
N ALA A 271 1.61 -1.01 -7.87
CA ALA A 271 1.33 -2.25 -8.61
C ALA A 271 2.07 -3.46 -8.01
N HIS A 272 3.28 -3.26 -7.48
CA HIS A 272 3.99 -4.32 -6.76
C HIS A 272 3.24 -4.78 -5.51
N TYR A 273 2.74 -3.84 -4.70
CA TYR A 273 1.94 -4.17 -3.52
C TYR A 273 0.61 -4.82 -3.90
N ALA A 274 -0.08 -4.27 -4.89
CA ALA A 274 -1.32 -4.85 -5.38
C ALA A 274 -1.13 -6.29 -5.89
N LEU A 275 -0.02 -6.58 -6.59
CA LEU A 275 0.28 -7.94 -7.04
C LEU A 275 0.54 -8.89 -5.85
N ALA A 276 1.28 -8.44 -4.83
CA ALA A 276 1.52 -9.23 -3.63
C ALA A 276 0.20 -9.52 -2.88
N ASP A 277 -0.70 -8.53 -2.79
CA ASP A 277 -2.03 -8.68 -2.20
C ASP A 277 -2.91 -9.65 -3.00
N VAL A 278 -2.91 -9.54 -4.33
CA VAL A 278 -3.67 -10.44 -5.21
C VAL A 278 -3.17 -11.88 -5.12
N LEU A 279 -1.86 -12.11 -5.03
CA LEU A 279 -1.30 -13.44 -4.79
C LEU A 279 -1.79 -14.05 -3.48
N GLN A 280 -1.89 -13.25 -2.41
CA GLN A 280 -2.47 -13.69 -1.12
C GLN A 280 -3.97 -13.98 -1.23
N LEU A 281 -4.72 -13.10 -1.89
CA LEU A 281 -6.16 -13.26 -2.12
C LEU A 281 -6.46 -14.54 -2.92
N ASN A 282 -5.59 -14.89 -3.88
CA ASN A 282 -5.66 -16.14 -4.66
C ASN A 282 -5.19 -17.39 -3.88
N GLY A 283 -4.75 -17.24 -2.62
CA GLY A 283 -4.23 -18.34 -1.82
C GLY A 283 -2.80 -18.78 -2.21
N GLN A 284 -2.12 -18.06 -3.09
CA GLN A 284 -0.77 -18.36 -3.57
C GLN A 284 0.30 -17.82 -2.60
N GLN A 285 0.26 -18.31 -1.34
CA GLN A 285 1.11 -17.77 -0.26
C GLN A 285 2.61 -17.97 -0.50
N GLU A 286 3.02 -19.08 -1.13
CA GLU A 286 4.43 -19.32 -1.44
C GLU A 286 4.94 -18.36 -2.52
N ASP A 287 4.12 -18.09 -3.55
CA ASP A 287 4.47 -17.15 -4.61
C ASP A 287 4.54 -15.72 -4.06
N SER A 288 3.58 -15.34 -3.21
CA SER A 288 3.58 -14.04 -2.52
C SER A 288 4.85 -13.86 -1.67
N SER A 289 5.23 -14.85 -0.86
CA SER A 289 6.44 -14.73 -0.04
C SER A 289 7.72 -14.65 -0.87
N ARG A 290 7.84 -15.44 -1.93
CA ARG A 290 8.97 -15.37 -2.87
C ARG A 290 9.03 -14.02 -3.60
N TYR A 291 7.87 -13.52 -3.99
CA TYR A 291 7.76 -12.23 -4.66
C TYR A 291 8.19 -11.08 -3.75
N LEU A 292 7.68 -11.02 -2.52
CA LEU A 292 8.04 -10.00 -1.53
C LEU A 292 9.54 -10.05 -1.17
N GLN A 293 10.14 -11.24 -1.05
CA GLN A 293 11.59 -11.37 -0.82
C GLN A 293 12.41 -10.76 -1.97
N LYS A 294 12.02 -11.04 -3.22
CA LYS A 294 12.66 -10.43 -4.40
C LYS A 294 12.49 -8.92 -4.41
N LEU A 295 11.31 -8.42 -4.07
CA LEU A 295 11.01 -7.00 -4.03
C LEU A 295 11.87 -6.27 -2.99
N ILE A 296 12.00 -6.84 -1.77
CA ILE A 296 12.89 -6.33 -0.74
C ILE A 296 14.35 -6.30 -1.23
N GLN A 297 14.83 -7.37 -1.87
CA GLN A 297 16.20 -7.40 -2.39
C GLN A 297 16.44 -6.35 -3.48
N GLN A 298 15.46 -6.14 -4.37
CA GLN A 298 15.54 -5.20 -5.48
C GLN A 298 15.54 -3.74 -5.01
N PHE A 299 14.69 -3.41 -4.02
CA PHE A 299 14.48 -2.02 -3.61
C PHE A 299 15.16 -1.64 -2.29
N ARG A 300 15.86 -2.57 -1.65
CA ARG A 300 16.56 -2.32 -0.39
C ARG A 300 17.49 -1.13 -0.51
N PHE A 301 17.38 -0.21 0.44
CA PHE A 301 18.14 1.05 0.52
C PHE A 301 17.85 2.07 -0.59
N SER A 302 16.96 1.78 -1.53
CA SER A 302 16.47 2.76 -2.51
C SER A 302 15.38 3.67 -1.93
N ALA A 303 14.92 4.63 -2.73
CA ALA A 303 13.73 5.44 -2.42
C ALA A 303 12.43 4.61 -2.33
N PHE A 304 12.42 3.42 -2.91
CA PHE A 304 11.29 2.51 -2.96
C PHE A 304 11.29 1.47 -1.82
N ASP A 305 12.30 1.52 -0.94
CA ASP A 305 12.38 0.67 0.24
C ASP A 305 11.36 1.14 1.28
N ALA A 306 10.36 0.32 1.56
CA ALA A 306 9.22 0.70 2.39
C ALA A 306 8.87 -0.39 3.41
N PRO A 307 8.41 -0.02 4.62
CA PRO A 307 8.13 -0.95 5.71
C PRO A 307 7.06 -1.98 5.36
N GLU A 308 6.11 -1.64 4.51
CA GLU A 308 4.98 -2.49 4.10
C GLU A 308 5.44 -3.84 3.55
N CYS A 309 6.53 -3.88 2.76
CA CYS A 309 7.08 -5.13 2.22
C CYS A 309 7.52 -6.10 3.33
N TYR A 310 8.20 -5.59 4.34
CA TYR A 310 8.72 -6.39 5.47
C TYR A 310 7.58 -6.89 6.35
N LEU A 311 6.61 -6.02 6.65
CA LEU A 311 5.43 -6.37 7.44
C LEU A 311 4.59 -7.41 6.72
N GLN A 312 4.34 -7.23 5.43
CA GLN A 312 3.56 -8.16 4.61
C GLN A 312 4.27 -9.51 4.46
N LEU A 313 5.58 -9.52 4.24
CA LEU A 313 6.37 -10.76 4.21
C LEU A 313 6.28 -11.51 5.54
N SER A 314 6.43 -10.82 6.67
CA SER A 314 6.29 -11.43 7.99
C SER A 314 4.92 -12.05 8.21
N ARG A 315 3.82 -11.38 7.79
CA ARG A 315 2.44 -11.91 7.85
C ARG A 315 2.26 -13.19 7.06
N VAL A 316 2.73 -13.19 5.81
CA VAL A 316 2.65 -14.37 4.95
C VAL A 316 3.41 -15.56 5.54
N LEU A 317 4.61 -15.31 6.09
CA LEU A 317 5.41 -16.34 6.74
C LEU A 317 4.78 -16.84 8.05
N LEU A 318 4.10 -15.97 8.82
CA LEU A 318 3.33 -16.39 10.00
C LEU A 318 2.16 -17.30 9.63
N GLU A 319 1.45 -16.99 8.55
CA GLU A 319 0.37 -17.87 8.08
C GLU A 319 0.89 -19.22 7.59
N GLN A 320 1.98 -19.23 6.83
CA GLN A 320 2.65 -20.47 6.43
C GLN A 320 3.08 -21.28 7.65
N ALA A 321 3.59 -20.64 8.71
CA ALA A 321 3.97 -21.31 9.95
C ALA A 321 2.78 -22.01 10.63
N GLN A 322 1.61 -21.40 10.68
CA GLN A 322 0.42 -21.98 11.31
C GLN A 322 -0.03 -23.29 10.62
N HIS A 323 0.20 -23.40 9.31
CA HIS A 323 -0.14 -24.58 8.51
C HIS A 323 1.02 -25.56 8.34
N ALA A 324 2.23 -25.20 8.76
CA ALA A 324 3.43 -26.03 8.62
C ALA A 324 3.40 -27.28 9.50
N GLU A 325 4.04 -28.32 9.05
CA GLU A 325 4.32 -29.49 9.89
C GLU A 325 5.21 -29.12 11.08
N LEU A 326 5.19 -29.96 12.11
CA LEU A 326 5.84 -29.69 13.38
C LEU A 326 7.33 -29.33 13.24
N GLY A 327 8.06 -30.03 12.37
CA GLY A 327 9.48 -29.78 12.12
C GLY A 327 9.80 -28.47 11.37
N ALA A 328 8.86 -27.99 10.56
CA ALA A 328 9.02 -26.75 9.78
C ALA A 328 8.50 -25.49 10.51
N PHE A 329 7.70 -25.66 11.56
CA PHE A 329 7.04 -24.57 12.29
C PHE A 329 8.02 -23.56 12.87
N THR A 330 9.02 -24.02 13.63
CA THR A 330 10.02 -23.14 14.26
C THR A 330 10.87 -22.42 13.22
N ALA A 331 11.21 -23.08 12.11
CA ALA A 331 11.95 -22.47 11.02
C ALA A 331 11.13 -21.38 10.31
N ALA A 332 9.82 -21.58 10.12
CA ALA A 332 8.93 -20.59 9.52
C ALA A 332 8.73 -19.37 10.45
N LEU A 333 8.55 -19.57 11.75
CA LEU A 333 8.50 -18.47 12.74
C LEU A 333 9.81 -17.67 12.76
N LYS A 334 10.96 -18.36 12.70
CA LYS A 334 12.26 -17.69 12.64
C LYS A 334 12.37 -16.81 11.39
N LYS A 335 11.98 -17.31 10.22
CA LYS A 335 11.97 -16.52 8.97
C LYS A 335 11.07 -15.27 9.08
N SER A 336 9.90 -15.39 9.71
CA SER A 336 9.01 -14.25 9.95
C SER A 336 9.66 -13.19 10.85
N SER A 337 10.32 -13.61 11.93
CA SER A 337 11.08 -12.71 12.83
C SER A 337 12.27 -12.06 12.11
N GLU A 338 13.01 -12.83 11.30
CA GLU A 338 14.13 -12.33 10.51
C GLU A 338 13.69 -11.31 9.46
N ALA A 339 12.50 -11.50 8.85
CA ALA A 339 11.94 -10.52 7.92
C ALA A 339 11.76 -9.14 8.61
N LEU A 340 11.16 -9.11 9.80
CA LEU A 340 11.01 -7.87 10.57
C LEU A 340 12.36 -7.29 11.03
N ALA A 341 13.29 -8.13 11.46
CA ALA A 341 14.62 -7.70 11.90
C ALA A 341 15.48 -7.16 10.74
N SER A 342 15.21 -7.60 9.51
CA SER A 342 15.93 -7.14 8.32
C SER A 342 15.50 -5.75 7.84
N MET A 343 14.39 -5.21 8.36
CA MET A 343 13.89 -3.87 8.03
C MET A 343 14.88 -2.80 8.51
N PRO A 344 15.29 -1.87 7.64
CA PRO A 344 16.17 -0.77 8.03
C PRO A 344 15.55 0.11 9.12
N GLN A 345 16.34 0.50 10.12
CA GLN A 345 15.87 1.31 11.24
C GLN A 345 15.25 2.65 10.81
N LYS A 346 15.74 3.24 9.71
CA LYS A 346 15.16 4.48 9.13
C LYS A 346 13.68 4.36 8.72
N LEU A 347 13.20 3.13 8.49
CA LEU A 347 11.80 2.84 8.12
C LEU A 347 10.90 2.64 9.35
N THR A 348 11.47 2.47 10.53
CA THR A 348 10.74 2.32 11.78
C THR A 348 10.37 3.72 12.30
N THR A 349 9.15 4.14 12.04
CA THR A 349 8.60 5.43 12.46
C THR A 349 7.55 5.23 13.56
N ASP A 350 7.16 6.30 14.25
CA ASP A 350 6.10 6.26 15.28
C ASP A 350 4.75 5.74 14.72
N VAL A 351 4.55 5.83 13.41
CA VAL A 351 3.34 5.32 12.73
C VAL A 351 3.42 3.80 12.53
N ILE A 352 4.61 3.27 12.24
CA ILE A 352 4.85 1.85 11.93
C ILE A 352 5.09 1.02 13.20
N GLU A 353 5.67 1.61 14.24
CA GLU A 353 6.03 0.89 15.47
C GLU A 353 4.86 0.15 16.12
N PRO A 354 3.61 0.69 16.20
CA PRO A 354 2.49 -0.05 16.76
C PRO A 354 2.16 -1.32 15.97
N GLU A 355 2.24 -1.28 14.64
CA GLU A 355 1.98 -2.42 13.77
C GLU A 355 3.07 -3.49 13.90
N LEU A 356 4.32 -3.04 13.97
CA LEU A 356 5.49 -3.89 14.20
C LEU A 356 5.41 -4.59 15.57
N ALA A 357 4.99 -3.88 16.63
CA ALA A 357 4.80 -4.43 17.96
C ALA A 357 3.74 -5.54 17.98
N VAL A 358 2.61 -5.37 17.27
CA VAL A 358 1.57 -6.40 17.16
C VAL A 358 2.10 -7.66 16.48
N LEU A 359 2.87 -7.53 15.40
CA LEU A 359 3.47 -8.67 14.70
C LEU A 359 4.50 -9.39 15.58
N ARG A 360 5.35 -8.65 16.28
CA ARG A 360 6.30 -9.21 17.25
C ARG A 360 5.57 -9.96 18.36
N ALA A 361 4.48 -9.39 18.89
CA ALA A 361 3.65 -10.05 19.90
C ALA A 361 3.01 -11.36 19.38
N ARG A 362 2.54 -11.39 18.13
CA ARG A 362 2.04 -12.62 17.50
C ARG A 362 3.12 -13.69 17.38
N ILE A 363 4.33 -13.31 16.98
CA ILE A 363 5.49 -14.21 16.91
C ILE A 363 5.84 -14.73 18.31
N SER A 364 5.98 -13.84 19.31
CA SER A 364 6.27 -14.20 20.70
C SER A 364 5.25 -15.15 21.28
N LEU A 365 3.95 -14.92 21.01
CA LEU A 365 2.89 -15.81 21.45
C LEU A 365 3.01 -17.22 20.87
N LEU A 366 3.31 -17.33 19.57
CA LEU A 366 3.50 -18.63 18.91
C LEU A 366 4.80 -19.33 19.34
N GLN A 367 5.78 -18.59 19.89
CA GLN A 367 6.98 -19.12 20.53
C GLN A 367 6.75 -19.52 22.00
N GLY A 368 5.57 -19.23 22.57
CA GLY A 368 5.20 -19.54 23.94
C GLY A 368 5.37 -18.41 24.94
N ASN A 369 5.80 -17.21 24.52
CA ASN A 369 6.00 -16.05 25.39
C ASN A 369 4.69 -15.27 25.59
N VAL A 370 3.78 -15.86 26.35
CA VAL A 370 2.41 -15.31 26.58
C VAL A 370 2.43 -13.97 27.32
N ALA A 371 3.34 -13.80 28.29
CA ALA A 371 3.41 -12.58 29.11
C ALA A 371 3.74 -11.34 28.26
N ASP A 372 4.71 -11.45 27.36
CA ASP A 372 5.12 -10.39 26.44
C ASP A 372 3.95 -10.02 25.50
N ALA A 373 3.30 -11.00 24.91
CA ALA A 373 2.16 -10.79 24.02
C ALA A 373 0.98 -10.09 24.74
N LYS A 374 0.69 -10.42 26.00
CA LYS A 374 -0.32 -9.74 26.80
C LYS A 374 0.02 -8.28 27.11
N GLN A 375 1.28 -8.01 27.42
CA GLN A 375 1.73 -6.64 27.65
C GLN A 375 1.52 -5.79 26.40
N GLN A 376 1.85 -6.30 25.22
CA GLN A 376 1.64 -5.61 23.96
C GLN A 376 0.15 -5.38 23.67
N LEU A 377 -0.73 -6.38 23.91
CA LEU A 377 -2.17 -6.23 23.71
C LEU A 377 -2.76 -5.06 24.52
N ASN A 378 -2.32 -4.88 25.76
CA ASN A 378 -2.81 -3.80 26.63
C ASN A 378 -2.45 -2.39 26.12
N LEU A 379 -1.48 -2.26 25.24
CA LEU A 379 -1.09 -0.99 24.63
C LEU A 379 -1.86 -0.70 23.33
N ILE A 380 -2.63 -1.67 22.82
CA ILE A 380 -3.35 -1.54 21.57
C ILE A 380 -4.71 -0.88 21.80
N THR A 381 -4.97 0.19 21.07
CA THR A 381 -6.27 0.88 21.06
C THR A 381 -7.10 0.47 19.84
N VAL A 382 -8.42 0.36 20.03
CA VAL A 382 -9.36 0.12 18.92
C VAL A 382 -9.57 1.44 18.18
N ALA A 383 -9.17 1.49 16.93
CA ALA A 383 -9.38 2.67 16.08
C ALA A 383 -10.84 2.74 15.60
N THR A 384 -11.34 3.94 15.32
CA THR A 384 -12.67 4.12 14.73
C THR A 384 -12.70 3.77 13.24
N LYS A 385 -11.57 3.93 12.55
CA LYS A 385 -11.37 3.53 11.14
C LYS A 385 -10.01 2.86 11.01
N PRO A 386 -9.92 1.72 10.30
CA PRO A 386 -8.63 1.08 10.08
C PRO A 386 -7.82 1.91 9.07
N VAL A 387 -6.53 2.08 9.35
CA VAL A 387 -5.57 2.67 8.41
C VAL A 387 -5.19 1.61 7.36
N HIS A 388 -5.00 0.38 7.82
CA HIS A 388 -4.62 -0.76 7.00
C HIS A 388 -5.32 -2.03 7.47
N VAL A 389 -5.91 -2.80 6.53
CA VAL A 389 -6.70 -4.01 6.86
C VAL A 389 -5.88 -5.05 7.59
N ALA A 390 -4.67 -5.32 7.11
CA ALA A 390 -3.81 -6.36 7.68
C ALA A 390 -3.39 -6.04 9.12
N ALA A 391 -3.12 -4.77 9.44
CA ALA A 391 -2.81 -4.34 10.80
C ALA A 391 -4.00 -4.57 11.76
N GLU A 392 -5.21 -4.24 11.33
CA GLU A 392 -6.41 -4.43 12.14
C GLU A 392 -6.77 -5.91 12.31
N GLN A 393 -6.53 -6.71 11.26
CA GLN A 393 -6.67 -8.17 11.33
C GLN A 393 -5.66 -8.79 12.31
N ASP A 394 -4.40 -8.32 12.32
CA ASP A 394 -3.38 -8.79 13.27
C ASP A 394 -3.78 -8.51 14.72
N LYS A 395 -4.36 -7.34 14.99
CA LYS A 395 -4.89 -7.00 16.33
C LYS A 395 -6.03 -7.93 16.74
N ALA A 396 -6.99 -8.15 15.82
CA ALA A 396 -8.11 -9.07 16.06
C ALA A 396 -7.62 -10.50 16.37
N ARG A 397 -6.63 -10.99 15.62
CA ARG A 397 -6.02 -12.32 15.84
C ARG A 397 -5.25 -12.41 17.15
N LEU A 398 -4.46 -11.38 17.47
CA LEU A 398 -3.72 -11.35 18.73
C LEU A 398 -4.67 -11.38 19.93
N ALA A 399 -5.69 -10.52 19.93
CA ALA A 399 -6.69 -10.48 20.98
C ALA A 399 -7.43 -11.83 21.13
N PHE A 400 -7.85 -12.43 20.01
CA PHE A 400 -8.50 -13.74 20.02
C PHE A 400 -7.58 -14.84 20.57
N ALA A 401 -6.34 -14.90 20.12
CA ALA A 401 -5.36 -15.91 20.56
C ALA A 401 -5.04 -15.78 22.06
N LEU A 402 -5.08 -14.58 22.61
CA LEU A 402 -4.90 -14.30 24.05
C LEU A 402 -6.17 -14.51 24.89
N GLY A 403 -7.31 -14.85 24.25
CA GLY A 403 -8.57 -15.11 24.93
C GLY A 403 -9.43 -13.88 25.18
N ASP A 404 -9.02 -12.68 24.75
CA ASP A 404 -9.84 -11.47 24.81
C ASP A 404 -10.79 -11.40 23.61
N THR A 405 -11.87 -12.19 23.70
CA THR A 405 -12.88 -12.26 22.63
C THR A 405 -13.60 -10.93 22.43
N LYS A 406 -13.77 -10.12 23.49
CA LYS A 406 -14.43 -8.82 23.40
C LYS A 406 -13.62 -7.83 22.55
N GLN A 407 -12.32 -7.73 22.82
CA GLN A 407 -11.44 -6.87 22.02
C GLN A 407 -11.28 -7.40 20.60
N ALA A 408 -11.19 -8.72 20.41
CA ALA A 408 -11.14 -9.35 19.10
C ALA A 408 -12.39 -9.03 18.25
N GLU A 409 -13.58 -9.06 18.84
CA GLU A 409 -14.83 -8.69 18.16
C GLU A 409 -14.90 -7.19 17.85
N ALA A 410 -14.39 -6.33 18.73
CA ALA A 410 -14.30 -4.90 18.48
C ALA A 410 -13.44 -4.58 17.23
N HIS A 411 -12.27 -5.20 17.09
CA HIS A 411 -11.42 -5.07 15.90
C HIS A 411 -12.09 -5.61 14.63
N LEU A 412 -12.82 -6.73 14.73
CA LEU A 412 -13.61 -7.25 13.62
C LEU A 412 -14.76 -6.33 13.22
N ALA A 413 -15.40 -5.67 14.16
CA ALA A 413 -16.44 -4.69 13.88
C ALA A 413 -15.88 -3.50 13.09
N VAL A 414 -14.67 -3.04 13.40
CA VAL A 414 -13.97 -2.02 12.64
C VAL A 414 -13.71 -2.48 11.20
N LEU A 415 -13.24 -3.72 10.99
CA LEU A 415 -13.04 -4.27 9.64
C LEU A 415 -14.36 -4.41 8.86
N LYS A 416 -15.45 -4.81 9.52
CA LYS A 416 -16.79 -4.93 8.89
C LYS A 416 -17.36 -3.59 8.45
N SER A 417 -17.09 -2.53 9.20
CA SER A 417 -17.53 -1.17 8.90
C SER A 417 -16.56 -0.40 7.99
N ALA A 418 -15.42 -0.99 7.65
CA ALA A 418 -14.41 -0.34 6.85
C ALA A 418 -14.89 -0.12 5.41
N ASP A 419 -14.90 1.13 4.98
CA ASP A 419 -15.15 1.52 3.60
C ASP A 419 -13.89 2.18 3.05
N PHE A 420 -13.15 1.45 2.23
CA PHE A 420 -11.96 1.96 1.55
C PHE A 420 -12.36 2.54 0.21
N ALA A 421 -11.93 3.76 -0.06
CA ALA A 421 -12.12 4.37 -1.37
C ALA A 421 -11.38 3.55 -2.44
N ALA A 422 -12.09 3.20 -3.51
CA ALA A 422 -11.54 2.41 -4.62
C ALA A 422 -11.00 3.35 -5.73
N ASP A 423 -10.22 4.35 -5.32
CA ASP A 423 -9.72 5.39 -6.23
C ASP A 423 -8.32 5.07 -6.78
N ASP A 424 -7.64 4.11 -6.18
CA ASP A 424 -6.33 3.60 -6.60
C ASP A 424 -6.24 2.08 -6.42
N LEU A 425 -5.12 1.49 -6.84
CA LEU A 425 -4.85 0.05 -6.71
C LEU A 425 -4.89 -0.40 -5.25
N SER A 426 -4.33 0.39 -4.35
CA SER A 426 -4.29 0.07 -2.91
C SER A 426 -5.70 0.00 -2.33
N GLY A 427 -6.53 1.01 -2.56
CA GLY A 427 -7.92 1.03 -2.08
C GLY A 427 -8.76 -0.13 -2.63
N CYS A 428 -8.58 -0.49 -3.91
CA CYS A 428 -9.22 -1.67 -4.50
C CYS A 428 -8.82 -2.95 -3.76
N CYS A 429 -7.51 -3.15 -3.49
CA CYS A 429 -7.01 -4.32 -2.76
C CYS A 429 -7.50 -4.31 -1.31
N GLN A 430 -7.46 -3.18 -0.60
CA GLN A 430 -7.91 -3.07 0.79
C GLN A 430 -9.40 -3.43 0.95
N ARG A 431 -10.27 -3.07 0.00
CA ARG A 431 -11.69 -3.51 0.01
C ARG A 431 -11.85 -5.02 -0.06
N LEU A 432 -11.09 -5.69 -0.92
CA LEU A 432 -11.11 -7.15 -1.06
C LEU A 432 -10.53 -7.84 0.17
N LEU A 433 -9.39 -7.35 0.65
CA LEU A 433 -8.73 -7.85 1.85
C LEU A 433 -9.62 -7.72 3.09
N ALA A 434 -10.35 -6.60 3.26
CA ALA A 434 -11.28 -6.42 4.38
C ALA A 434 -12.38 -7.48 4.38
N LYS A 435 -13.01 -7.73 3.23
CA LYS A 435 -14.04 -8.78 3.09
C LYS A 435 -13.46 -10.17 3.39
N GLN A 436 -12.29 -10.47 2.83
CA GLN A 436 -11.64 -11.76 3.06
C GLN A 436 -11.18 -11.92 4.51
N ALA A 437 -10.63 -10.87 5.14
CA ALA A 437 -10.22 -10.89 6.53
C ALA A 437 -11.39 -11.22 7.47
N VAL A 438 -12.53 -10.57 7.29
CA VAL A 438 -13.75 -10.84 8.09
C VAL A 438 -14.22 -12.28 7.91
N LEU A 439 -14.28 -12.79 6.67
CA LEU A 439 -14.65 -14.18 6.38
C LEU A 439 -13.70 -15.15 7.08
N ARG A 440 -12.42 -14.98 6.86
CA ARG A 440 -11.35 -15.83 7.40
C ARG A 440 -11.36 -15.89 8.93
N GLU A 441 -11.49 -14.72 9.58
CA GLU A 441 -11.55 -14.66 11.04
C GLU A 441 -12.82 -15.30 11.60
N THR A 442 -13.94 -15.22 10.87
CA THR A 442 -15.19 -15.89 11.24
C THR A 442 -15.08 -17.41 11.08
N GLU A 443 -14.51 -17.87 9.99
CA GLU A 443 -14.28 -19.31 9.71
C GLU A 443 -13.31 -19.93 10.71
N LEU A 444 -12.20 -19.24 11.03
CA LEU A 444 -11.22 -19.74 12.02
C LEU A 444 -11.85 -19.93 13.39
N ARG A 445 -12.75 -19.03 13.81
CA ARG A 445 -13.48 -19.17 15.07
C ARG A 445 -14.47 -20.33 15.05
N ALA A 446 -15.14 -20.57 13.93
CA ALA A 446 -16.03 -21.71 13.76
C ALA A 446 -15.24 -23.04 13.77
N GLN A 447 -14.15 -23.10 13.04
CA GLN A 447 -13.28 -24.29 12.95
C GLN A 447 -12.63 -24.68 14.28
N LEU A 448 -12.45 -23.74 15.20
CA LEU A 448 -11.84 -24.03 16.50
C LEU A 448 -12.57 -25.13 17.27
N ARG A 449 -13.90 -25.07 17.29
CA ARG A 449 -14.74 -26.09 17.95
C ARG A 449 -14.61 -27.45 17.26
N ASP A 450 -14.66 -27.45 15.94
CA ASP A 450 -14.58 -28.67 15.12
C ASP A 450 -13.22 -29.34 15.26
N LEU A 451 -12.13 -28.56 15.27
CA LEU A 451 -10.78 -29.05 15.46
C LEU A 451 -10.60 -29.67 16.87
N ASN A 452 -11.10 -29.01 17.90
CA ASN A 452 -11.04 -29.54 19.26
C ASN A 452 -11.86 -30.82 19.41
N GLN A 453 -13.10 -30.84 18.90
CA GLN A 453 -13.95 -32.04 18.94
C GLN A 453 -13.32 -33.19 18.16
N ALA A 454 -12.89 -32.96 16.93
CA ALA A 454 -12.22 -33.98 16.10
C ALA A 454 -10.94 -34.52 16.77
N GLY A 455 -10.20 -33.65 17.46
CA GLY A 455 -9.03 -34.06 18.23
C GLY A 455 -9.38 -34.98 19.40
N MET A 456 -10.40 -34.61 20.17
CA MET A 456 -10.87 -35.41 21.31
C MET A 456 -11.48 -36.76 20.87
N ASP A 457 -12.23 -36.78 19.77
CA ASP A 457 -12.75 -38.04 19.19
C ASP A 457 -11.62 -38.97 18.73
N ALA A 458 -10.54 -38.38 18.19
CA ALA A 458 -9.35 -39.15 17.81
C ALA A 458 -8.63 -39.73 19.04
N VAL A 459 -8.56 -39.02 20.16
CA VAL A 459 -8.05 -39.56 21.44
C VAL A 459 -8.88 -40.73 21.91
N GLN A 460 -10.21 -40.64 21.90
CA GLN A 460 -11.11 -41.73 22.30
C GLN A 460 -10.95 -42.97 21.41
N LYS A 461 -10.67 -42.75 20.14
CA LYS A 461 -10.41 -43.88 19.18
C LYS A 461 -8.97 -44.39 19.21
N GLY A 462 -8.13 -43.92 20.12
CA GLY A 462 -6.72 -44.33 20.23
C GLY A 462 -5.81 -43.81 19.11
N ASN A 463 -6.29 -42.91 18.24
CA ASN A 463 -5.51 -42.36 17.13
C ASN A 463 -4.75 -41.09 17.55
N VAL A 464 -3.70 -41.29 18.38
CA VAL A 464 -2.95 -40.20 19.03
C VAL A 464 -2.26 -39.26 18.01
N LYS A 465 -1.82 -39.77 16.85
CA LYS A 465 -1.18 -38.95 15.81
C LYS A 465 -2.16 -37.92 15.18
N VAL A 466 -3.39 -38.37 14.88
CA VAL A 466 -4.44 -37.50 14.34
C VAL A 466 -4.87 -36.49 15.42
N ALA A 467 -5.01 -36.94 16.67
CA ALA A 467 -5.32 -36.08 17.80
C ALA A 467 -4.28 -34.96 17.96
N LEU A 468 -2.98 -35.27 17.89
CA LEU A 468 -1.89 -34.30 17.96
C LEU A 468 -2.03 -33.23 16.89
N VAL A 469 -2.27 -33.59 15.64
CA VAL A 469 -2.40 -32.64 14.52
C VAL A 469 -3.58 -31.70 14.75
N LYS A 470 -4.77 -32.26 15.09
CA LYS A 470 -6.00 -31.47 15.26
C LYS A 470 -5.94 -30.55 16.48
N LEU A 471 -5.51 -31.06 17.64
CA LEU A 471 -5.42 -30.29 18.88
C LEU A 471 -4.29 -29.24 18.81
N ARG A 472 -3.17 -29.55 18.11
CA ARG A 472 -2.14 -28.53 17.83
C ARG A 472 -2.69 -27.40 16.98
N GLN A 473 -3.44 -27.68 15.92
CA GLN A 473 -4.08 -26.65 15.10
C GLN A 473 -5.03 -25.79 15.94
N ALA A 474 -5.88 -26.41 16.78
CA ALA A 474 -6.76 -25.68 17.68
C ALA A 474 -5.99 -24.80 18.69
N PHE A 475 -4.93 -25.36 19.29
CA PHE A 475 -4.07 -24.62 20.23
C PHE A 475 -3.39 -23.42 19.59
N LEU A 476 -2.86 -23.54 18.37
CA LEU A 476 -2.21 -22.41 17.67
C LEU A 476 -3.16 -21.27 17.33
N LEU A 477 -4.47 -21.54 17.21
CA LEU A 477 -5.47 -20.51 17.01
C LEU A 477 -5.79 -19.75 18.29
N MET A 478 -5.77 -20.42 19.46
CA MET A 478 -6.10 -19.83 20.76
C MET A 478 -5.24 -20.42 21.89
N PRO A 479 -3.93 -20.10 21.92
CA PRO A 479 -2.99 -20.68 22.89
C PRO A 479 -3.38 -20.44 24.35
N CYS A 480 -4.00 -19.30 24.66
CA CYS A 480 -4.42 -18.94 26.02
C CYS A 480 -5.78 -19.55 26.42
N ASN A 481 -6.26 -20.57 25.74
CA ASN A 481 -7.41 -21.36 26.16
C ASN A 481 -6.94 -22.60 26.97
N ALA A 482 -7.14 -22.54 28.28
CA ALA A 482 -6.70 -23.61 29.20
C ALA A 482 -7.26 -25.00 28.83
N GLY A 483 -8.49 -25.07 28.33
CA GLY A 483 -9.09 -26.35 27.90
C GLY A 483 -8.37 -26.96 26.70
N LEU A 484 -8.05 -26.17 25.68
CA LEU A 484 -7.29 -26.61 24.51
C LEU A 484 -5.87 -27.02 24.87
N ALA A 485 -5.21 -26.23 25.73
CA ALA A 485 -3.87 -26.53 26.21
C ALA A 485 -3.83 -27.86 26.98
N LEU A 486 -4.79 -28.12 27.87
CA LEU A 486 -4.89 -29.38 28.61
C LEU A 486 -5.22 -30.57 27.72
N ASN A 487 -6.09 -30.41 26.71
CA ASN A 487 -6.37 -31.47 25.74
C ASN A 487 -5.10 -31.84 24.95
N LEU A 488 -4.31 -30.86 24.54
CA LEU A 488 -3.05 -31.10 23.84
C LEU A 488 -2.00 -31.74 24.78
N LEU A 489 -1.93 -31.27 26.03
CA LEU A 489 -1.02 -31.85 27.04
C LEU A 489 -1.32 -33.33 27.30
N GLN A 490 -2.60 -33.71 27.33
CA GLN A 490 -3.04 -35.09 27.44
C GLN A 490 -2.54 -35.95 26.27
N VAL A 491 -2.54 -35.40 25.06
CA VAL A 491 -1.99 -36.13 23.89
C VAL A 491 -0.48 -36.26 23.97
N LEU A 492 0.21 -35.18 24.43
CA LEU A 492 1.66 -35.20 24.60
C LEU A 492 2.12 -36.21 25.66
N SER A 493 1.32 -36.45 26.73
CA SER A 493 1.64 -37.47 27.74
C SER A 493 1.50 -38.92 27.24
N GLN A 494 0.76 -39.15 26.17
CA GLN A 494 0.58 -40.48 25.54
C GLN A 494 1.60 -40.79 24.45
N LEU A 495 2.42 -39.80 24.07
CA LEU A 495 3.43 -39.95 23.03
C LEU A 495 4.82 -40.19 23.63
N PRO A 496 5.68 -41.01 22.95
CA PRO A 496 7.07 -41.14 23.37
C PRO A 496 7.80 -39.77 23.28
N ALA A 497 8.74 -39.56 24.20
CA ALA A 497 9.54 -38.34 24.23
C ALA A 497 10.26 -38.12 22.89
N HIS A 498 10.07 -36.93 22.30
CA HIS A 498 10.71 -36.60 21.03
C HIS A 498 11.14 -35.12 21.01
N LYS A 499 12.40 -34.85 20.62
CA LYS A 499 12.96 -33.49 20.60
C LYS A 499 12.15 -32.49 19.75
N ALA A 500 11.52 -32.93 18.67
CA ALA A 500 10.68 -32.09 17.82
C ALA A 500 9.39 -31.59 18.53
N LEU A 501 8.92 -32.31 19.57
CA LEU A 501 7.74 -31.93 20.35
C LEU A 501 8.09 -30.97 21.52
N LEU A 502 9.35 -30.82 21.88
CA LEU A 502 9.80 -30.01 23.00
C LEU A 502 9.35 -28.54 22.88
N PRO A 503 9.49 -27.84 21.74
CA PRO A 503 9.01 -26.45 21.62
C PRO A 503 7.49 -26.34 21.83
N LEU A 504 6.72 -27.33 21.34
CA LEU A 504 5.27 -27.38 21.52
C LEU A 504 4.89 -27.61 22.98
N ALA A 505 5.54 -28.56 23.64
CA ALA A 505 5.30 -28.85 25.06
C ALA A 505 5.61 -27.64 25.94
N LYS A 506 6.74 -26.96 25.73
CA LYS A 506 7.10 -25.73 26.44
C LYS A 506 6.09 -24.59 26.18
N ALA A 507 5.62 -24.43 24.95
CA ALA A 507 4.58 -23.44 24.63
C ALA A 507 3.25 -23.72 25.34
N VAL A 508 2.83 -25.00 25.43
CA VAL A 508 1.61 -25.41 26.13
C VAL A 508 1.73 -25.16 27.64
N LEU A 509 2.85 -25.52 28.26
CA LEU A 509 3.09 -25.32 29.69
C LEU A 509 3.13 -23.82 30.03
N SER A 510 3.88 -23.03 29.27
CA SER A 510 3.93 -21.56 29.43
C SER A 510 2.55 -20.91 29.27
N ALA A 511 1.74 -21.38 28.31
CA ALA A 511 0.37 -20.88 28.13
C ALA A 511 -0.50 -21.19 29.36
N LEU A 512 -0.39 -22.37 29.97
CA LEU A 512 -1.14 -22.76 31.17
C LEU A 512 -0.71 -21.95 32.40
N GLU A 513 0.58 -21.65 32.56
CA GLU A 513 1.09 -20.81 33.65
C GLU A 513 0.58 -19.37 33.58
N ASN A 514 0.43 -18.85 32.38
CA ASN A 514 0.05 -17.47 32.10
C ASN A 514 -1.45 -17.26 31.85
N THR A 515 -2.28 -18.30 31.99
CA THR A 515 -3.73 -18.24 31.78
C THR A 515 -4.46 -18.50 33.11
N SER A 516 -5.57 -17.80 33.34
CA SER A 516 -6.43 -18.09 34.48
C SER A 516 -7.07 -19.46 34.32
N VAL A 517 -6.70 -20.37 35.21
CA VAL A 517 -7.14 -21.78 35.16
C VAL A 517 -8.21 -21.99 36.22
N THR A 518 -9.36 -22.55 35.85
CA THR A 518 -10.41 -22.92 36.82
C THR A 518 -9.92 -24.03 37.77
N SER A 519 -10.52 -24.18 38.94
CA SER A 519 -10.14 -25.23 39.91
C SER A 519 -10.17 -26.63 39.31
N ALA A 520 -11.15 -26.93 38.46
CA ALA A 520 -11.26 -28.22 37.77
C ALA A 520 -10.10 -28.43 36.78
N ASN A 521 -9.70 -27.40 36.05
CA ASN A 521 -8.56 -27.46 35.15
C ASN A 521 -7.23 -27.54 35.90
N GLN A 522 -7.09 -26.93 37.08
CA GLN A 522 -5.92 -27.08 37.95
C GLN A 522 -5.74 -28.53 38.43
N GLN A 523 -6.84 -29.18 38.85
CA GLN A 523 -6.80 -30.60 39.22
C GLN A 523 -6.40 -31.48 38.04
N ARG A 524 -6.93 -31.22 36.83
CA ARG A 524 -6.59 -31.94 35.64
C ARG A 524 -5.09 -31.75 35.23
N LEU A 525 -4.59 -30.51 35.38
CA LEU A 525 -3.17 -30.21 35.15
C LEU A 525 -2.27 -31.00 36.11
N ALA A 526 -2.60 -31.00 37.40
CA ALA A 526 -1.85 -31.74 38.43
C ALA A 526 -1.81 -33.26 38.16
N GLN A 527 -2.85 -33.80 37.53
CA GLN A 527 -2.87 -35.24 37.11
C GLN A 527 -2.05 -35.51 35.86
N LEU A 528 -1.95 -34.57 34.94
CA LEU A 528 -1.22 -34.76 33.65
C LEU A 528 0.27 -34.50 33.77
N LEU A 529 0.72 -33.56 34.62
CA LEU A 529 2.14 -33.22 34.78
C LEU A 529 3.04 -34.43 35.10
N PRO A 530 2.68 -35.36 36.04
CA PRO A 530 3.52 -36.54 36.32
C PRO A 530 3.56 -37.56 35.19
N GLN A 531 2.67 -37.47 34.20
CA GLN A 531 2.59 -38.37 33.06
C GLN A 531 3.39 -37.89 31.86
N LEU A 532 3.91 -36.66 31.92
CA LEU A 532 4.74 -36.10 30.84
C LEU A 532 6.14 -36.72 30.88
N PRO A 533 6.75 -36.91 29.69
CA PRO A 533 8.17 -37.25 29.62
C PRO A 533 9.05 -36.17 30.30
N GLU A 534 10.05 -36.60 31.08
CA GLU A 534 10.99 -35.68 31.76
C GLU A 534 11.59 -34.64 30.79
N LEU A 535 11.90 -35.04 29.57
CA LEU A 535 12.39 -34.15 28.50
C LEU A 535 11.55 -32.86 28.30
N TYR A 536 10.25 -32.89 28.65
CA TYR A 536 9.33 -31.74 28.45
C TYR A 536 9.21 -30.89 29.70
N LEU A 537 9.68 -31.34 30.84
CA LEU A 537 9.65 -30.65 32.13
C LEU A 537 10.92 -29.86 32.43
N ASP A 538 12.05 -30.20 31.76
CA ASP A 538 13.31 -29.46 31.75
C ASP A 538 13.27 -28.31 30.71
#